data_b35ce19b2eec320ea2b6ad394f63d8de
#
_entry.id   b35ce19b2eec320ea2b6ad394f63d8de
#
_cell.length_a   1.000
_cell.length_b   1.000
_cell.length_c   1.000
_cell.angle_alpha   90.00
_cell.angle_beta   90.00
_cell.angle_gamma   90.00
#
_symmetry.space_group_name_H-M   'P 1'
#
loop_
_entity.id
_entity.type
_entity.pdbx_description
1 polymer ?
#
loop_
_entity_poly.entity_id
_entity_poly.type
_entity_poly.pdbx_seq_one_letter_code
_entity_poly.pdbx_strand_id
1 'polypeptide(L)'
;MSTRDSARFSSLPLRASASITVSGLDPPLADTSRLCKLAFAMPSSPRPVRQRLTSVLSLILLCSLLPGSSFASAYNGRPKLIVVLVIDQFRGDYLERYRDQFGDSGFRFLLDHGAYFPNCNYNYANTSTAPGHSTLFTGAYSNGHGIVANEWWDQKKKKMVTSVEDDDTKLVGVAGDKPGASPHNLMGDTLGDELKLATQGKSRVFGLSLKDRGAVFPAGFAGDAAYWIDQQSGAWVTSTYYRNELPSWVQDFNSTRPAKYWDRDWKDAQGALLASTAHRKAKDGSGAGFYEVVGPTGFGNAYEFEFAKELVLYENVGRGPATDLLSISLSPNDMLGHQVGPDSPEMKQMALDLDRQIAEFINFLGHQIGLADVWIVLSADHGVASLPDAVKKLRIPAANLDARKLEAQINGAITAKFSAGHPAAYVKLEYPRAWLDEDAFAAVHIREHDAEAAVGEAMKQAGLRDYYTKSQLAEGEAPDTPMGHKYLNSYSPEGSWYVMGVPDLYTVGSSKGTDHASPYTYDTHVPLAFYGLPFQAGTYRTSVEPVDLVPTLASLLGINAPTHSVGRVLTEALAPAHHTTGPGEAKP
;
A
#
# COMPACT_ATOMS: atom_id res chain seq x y z
N MET A 1 -23.06 55.29 30.98
CA MET A 1 -24.35 54.99 31.51
C MET A 1 -24.72 53.63 31.05
N SER A 2 -24.44 52.65 31.93
CA SER A 2 -25.41 51.95 32.78
C SER A 2 -26.34 51.06 31.92
N THR A 3 -26.47 49.75 32.08
CA THR A 3 -26.37 48.84 33.23
C THR A 3 -26.25 47.41 32.79
N ARG A 4 -25.61 46.63 33.64
CA ARG A 4 -25.56 45.16 33.71
C ARG A 4 -26.95 44.54 33.73
N ASP A 5 -27.08 43.33 33.18
CA ASP A 5 -27.78 42.29 33.94
C ASP A 5 -27.20 40.89 33.63
N SER A 6 -26.90 40.22 34.71
CA SER A 6 -26.38 38.87 34.83
C SER A 6 -27.55 37.92 35.09
N ALA A 7 -27.69 36.86 34.34
CA ALA A 7 -28.56 35.74 34.71
C ALA A 7 -27.73 34.46 34.93
N ARG A 8 -27.67 34.08 36.22
CA ARG A 8 -27.23 32.78 36.72
C ARG A 8 -28.24 31.71 36.31
N PHE A 9 -27.78 30.58 35.80
CA PHE A 9 -28.56 29.35 35.87
C PHE A 9 -27.84 28.32 36.72
N SER A 10 -28.61 27.83 37.66
CA SER A 10 -28.30 26.93 38.74
C SER A 10 -28.12 25.51 38.30
N SER A 11 -27.20 24.83 38.99
CA SER A 11 -26.95 23.38 39.04
C SER A 11 -28.21 22.58 39.44
N LEU A 12 -28.44 21.45 38.77
CA LEU A 12 -29.30 20.37 39.23
C LEU A 12 -28.51 19.04 39.26
N PRO A 13 -28.81 18.14 40.19
CA PRO A 13 -27.90 17.08 40.63
C PRO A 13 -28.03 15.78 39.86
N LEU A 14 -26.92 15.07 39.83
CA LEU A 14 -26.77 13.67 39.44
C LEU A 14 -27.76 12.75 40.18
N ARG A 15 -28.50 11.93 39.48
CA ARG A 15 -29.18 10.75 40.03
C ARG A 15 -28.55 9.47 39.51
N ALA A 16 -28.04 8.75 40.50
CA ALA A 16 -27.93 7.31 40.74
C ALA A 16 -28.04 6.35 39.57
N SER A 17 -26.95 5.61 39.42
CA SER A 17 -26.80 4.33 38.71
C SER A 17 -27.71 3.26 39.30
N ALA A 18 -28.48 2.57 38.48
CA ALA A 18 -29.11 1.31 38.82
C ALA A 18 -28.18 0.17 38.35
N SER A 19 -27.57 -0.52 39.29
CA SER A 19 -26.84 -1.76 39.10
C SER A 19 -27.84 -2.91 38.85
N ILE A 20 -27.80 -3.52 37.69
CA ILE A 20 -28.44 -4.81 37.42
C ILE A 20 -27.40 -5.89 37.71
N THR A 21 -27.61 -6.58 38.83
CA THR A 21 -26.92 -7.82 39.15
C THR A 21 -27.49 -8.96 38.30
N VAL A 22 -26.69 -9.46 37.37
CA VAL A 22 -26.94 -10.78 36.75
C VAL A 22 -26.12 -11.79 37.51
N SER A 23 -26.82 -12.62 38.28
CA SER A 23 -26.26 -13.76 38.96
C SER A 23 -26.15 -14.96 38.02
N GLY A 24 -24.99 -15.60 38.02
CA GLY A 24 -24.89 -17.02 37.80
C GLY A 24 -24.24 -17.50 36.50
N LEU A 25 -23.12 -18.12 36.71
CA LEU A 25 -22.47 -19.26 36.10
C LEU A 25 -21.02 -18.98 35.68
N ASP A 26 -20.15 -19.04 36.67
CA ASP A 26 -18.72 -19.27 36.43
C ASP A 26 -18.49 -20.77 36.12
N PRO A 27 -17.71 -21.09 35.08
CA PRO A 27 -17.14 -22.42 34.94
C PRO A 27 -16.00 -22.58 35.97
N PRO A 28 -15.82 -23.78 36.56
CA PRO A 28 -14.82 -23.97 37.59
C PRO A 28 -13.41 -23.84 37.03
N LEU A 29 -12.68 -22.86 37.51
CA LEU A 29 -11.21 -22.81 37.40
C LEU A 29 -10.65 -24.05 38.09
N ALA A 30 -10.00 -24.90 37.32
CA ALA A 30 -9.24 -26.02 37.83
C ALA A 30 -8.12 -25.51 38.76
N ASP A 31 -8.27 -25.76 40.04
CA ASP A 31 -7.31 -25.41 41.08
C ASP A 31 -5.98 -26.16 40.91
N THR A 32 -5.02 -25.52 40.25
CA THR A 32 -3.65 -26.05 40.11
C THR A 32 -2.88 -26.12 41.44
N SER A 33 -3.46 -25.62 42.54
CA SER A 33 -2.84 -25.71 43.90
C SER A 33 -2.88 -27.11 44.50
N ARG A 34 -3.68 -28.04 43.99
CA ARG A 34 -3.75 -29.43 44.49
C ARG A 34 -2.63 -30.35 43.99
N LEU A 35 -2.01 -30.01 42.86
CA LEU A 35 -0.87 -30.80 42.31
C LEU A 35 0.44 -30.57 43.02
N CYS A 36 0.66 -29.42 43.68
CA CYS A 36 1.83 -29.14 44.49
C CYS A 36 1.79 -29.72 45.92
N LYS A 37 0.61 -30.09 46.45
CA LYS A 37 0.47 -30.65 47.80
C LYS A 37 0.65 -32.15 47.91
N LEU A 38 0.64 -32.88 46.79
CA LEU A 38 0.84 -34.34 46.77
C LEU A 38 2.31 -34.78 46.77
N ALA A 39 3.26 -33.85 46.62
CA ALA A 39 4.70 -34.17 46.57
C ALA A 39 5.43 -34.16 47.93
N PHE A 40 4.72 -33.85 49.07
CA PHE A 40 5.36 -33.72 50.38
C PHE A 40 4.77 -34.54 51.50
N ALA A 41 4.06 -35.64 51.22
CA ALA A 41 3.73 -36.64 52.23
C ALA A 41 4.68 -37.84 52.10
N MET A 42 5.89 -37.70 52.64
CA MET A 42 6.83 -38.81 52.78
C MET A 42 6.54 -39.58 54.05
N PRO A 43 6.35 -40.92 53.99
CA PRO A 43 6.35 -41.74 55.20
C PRO A 43 7.76 -41.78 55.79
N SER A 44 7.85 -41.60 57.11
CA SER A 44 9.08 -41.62 57.89
C SER A 44 9.64 -43.02 58.05
N SER A 45 10.34 -43.52 57.01
CA SER A 45 11.17 -44.71 57.15
C SER A 45 12.54 -44.43 56.50
N PRO A 46 13.67 -44.78 57.11
CA PRO A 46 15.01 -44.49 56.59
C PRO A 46 15.32 -45.44 55.43
N ARG A 47 15.07 -45.00 54.18
CA ARG A 47 15.58 -45.69 53.00
C ARG A 47 17.03 -45.27 52.75
N PRO A 48 17.93 -46.18 52.32
CA PRO A 48 19.34 -45.86 52.10
C PRO A 48 19.49 -44.83 50.97
N VAL A 49 20.45 -43.91 51.16
CA VAL A 49 20.73 -42.74 50.28
C VAL A 49 20.80 -43.09 48.77
N ARG A 50 21.26 -44.31 48.43
CA ARG A 50 21.30 -44.81 47.05
C ARG A 50 19.91 -44.92 46.37
N GLN A 51 18.86 -45.28 47.11
CA GLN A 51 17.50 -45.36 46.55
C GLN A 51 16.87 -43.98 46.33
N ARG A 52 17.27 -42.96 47.09
CA ARG A 52 16.81 -41.59 46.86
C ARG A 52 17.46 -40.96 45.66
N LEU A 53 18.77 -41.24 45.43
CA LEU A 53 19.46 -40.77 44.22
C LEU A 53 18.88 -41.41 42.93
N THR A 54 18.58 -42.71 42.95
CA THR A 54 18.00 -43.38 41.76
C THR A 54 16.57 -42.89 41.47
N SER A 55 15.76 -42.60 42.50
CA SER A 55 14.42 -42.06 42.30
C SER A 55 14.43 -40.60 41.76
N VAL A 56 15.35 -39.79 42.22
CA VAL A 56 15.54 -38.41 41.71
C VAL A 56 16.10 -38.42 40.26
N LEU A 57 17.08 -39.29 39.97
CA LEU A 57 17.58 -39.45 38.60
C LEU A 57 16.51 -39.99 37.64
N SER A 58 15.69 -40.96 38.12
CA SER A 58 14.56 -41.49 37.31
C SER A 58 13.48 -40.43 37.03
N LEU A 59 13.21 -39.55 38.02
CA LEU A 59 12.25 -38.46 37.82
C LEU A 59 12.79 -37.36 36.85
N ILE A 60 14.10 -37.03 36.97
CA ILE A 60 14.75 -36.11 36.03
C ILE A 60 14.80 -36.73 34.61
N LEU A 61 15.09 -38.01 34.50
CA LEU A 61 15.10 -38.72 33.21
C LEU A 61 13.69 -38.81 32.62
N LEU A 62 12.66 -39.01 33.46
CA LEU A 62 11.25 -39.04 33.02
C LEU A 62 10.77 -37.63 32.58
N CYS A 63 11.19 -36.56 33.25
CA CYS A 63 10.92 -35.18 32.86
C CYS A 63 11.66 -34.75 31.58
N SER A 64 12.84 -35.33 31.31
CA SER A 64 13.59 -35.09 30.09
C SER A 64 13.08 -35.93 28.89
N LEU A 65 12.26 -36.94 29.14
CA LEU A 65 11.61 -37.76 28.10
C LEU A 65 10.18 -37.32 27.78
N LEU A 66 9.64 -36.31 28.47
CA LEU A 66 8.41 -35.67 28.03
C LEU A 66 8.75 -34.94 26.72
N PRO A 67 8.16 -35.34 25.59
CA PRO A 67 8.29 -34.53 24.39
C PRO A 67 7.77 -33.15 24.76
N GLY A 68 8.64 -32.12 24.71
CA GLY A 68 8.17 -30.75 24.78
C GLY A 68 7.04 -30.65 23.78
N SER A 69 5.86 -30.24 24.26
CA SER A 69 4.75 -29.96 23.38
C SER A 69 5.22 -28.83 22.47
N SER A 70 5.90 -29.20 21.38
CA SER A 70 6.05 -28.32 20.25
C SER A 70 4.61 -28.08 19.80
N PHE A 71 4.06 -26.93 20.16
CA PHE A 71 2.94 -26.40 19.40
C PHE A 71 3.52 -26.19 18.00
N ALA A 72 3.42 -27.24 17.18
CA ALA A 72 3.65 -27.09 15.75
C ALA A 72 2.58 -26.11 15.27
N SER A 73 2.94 -24.86 15.09
CA SER A 73 2.17 -24.03 14.18
C SER A 73 2.20 -24.79 12.84
N ALA A 74 1.11 -24.80 12.12
CA ALA A 74 0.99 -25.51 10.83
C ALA A 74 2.10 -25.09 9.84
N TYR A 75 2.85 -24.02 10.16
CA TYR A 75 4.01 -23.51 9.44
C TYR A 75 5.17 -23.24 10.39
N ASN A 76 6.07 -24.20 10.52
CA ASN A 76 7.36 -24.00 11.20
C ASN A 76 8.38 -23.18 10.37
N GLY A 77 7.97 -22.62 9.23
CA GLY A 77 8.85 -21.93 8.28
C GLY A 77 8.50 -20.46 8.09
N ARG A 78 8.55 -19.65 9.16
CA ARG A 78 8.50 -18.19 8.99
C ARG A 78 9.69 -17.74 8.15
N PRO A 79 9.48 -16.88 7.14
CA PRO A 79 10.59 -16.37 6.35
C PRO A 79 11.45 -15.43 7.19
N LYS A 80 12.69 -15.24 6.80
CA LYS A 80 13.54 -14.15 7.34
C LYS A 80 13.18 -12.81 6.72
N LEU A 81 12.70 -12.83 5.47
CA LEU A 81 12.36 -11.64 4.72
C LEU A 81 11.09 -11.85 3.88
N ILE A 82 10.19 -10.88 3.94
CA ILE A 82 9.12 -10.71 2.98
C ILE A 82 9.47 -9.51 2.09
N VAL A 83 9.50 -9.72 0.78
CA VAL A 83 9.64 -8.65 -0.21
C VAL A 83 8.30 -8.48 -0.91
N VAL A 84 7.77 -7.27 -0.91
CA VAL A 84 6.59 -6.89 -1.69
C VAL A 84 7.07 -5.99 -2.83
N LEU A 85 7.00 -6.53 -4.05
CA LEU A 85 7.29 -5.80 -5.28
C LEU A 85 5.98 -5.20 -5.79
N VAL A 86 5.85 -3.88 -5.77
CA VAL A 86 4.73 -3.15 -6.35
C VAL A 86 5.24 -2.46 -7.61
N ILE A 87 4.71 -2.83 -8.78
CA ILE A 87 5.05 -2.15 -10.02
C ILE A 87 3.95 -1.15 -10.32
N ASP A 88 4.26 0.13 -10.15
CA ASP A 88 3.32 1.25 -10.32
C ASP A 88 2.70 1.25 -11.73
N GLN A 89 1.37 1.30 -11.81
CA GLN A 89 0.60 1.33 -13.06
C GLN A 89 0.72 0.04 -13.92
N PHE A 90 1.06 -1.12 -13.32
CA PHE A 90 1.33 -2.34 -14.09
C PHE A 90 0.04 -3.13 -14.33
N ARG A 91 -0.42 -3.15 -15.58
CA ARG A 91 -1.63 -3.87 -15.97
C ARG A 91 -1.51 -5.38 -15.78
N GLY A 92 -2.56 -6.00 -15.26
CA GLY A 92 -2.59 -7.45 -15.03
C GLY A 92 -2.40 -8.30 -16.30
N ASP A 93 -2.73 -7.78 -17.47
CA ASP A 93 -2.57 -8.48 -18.74
C ASP A 93 -1.11 -8.54 -19.25
N TYR A 94 -0.19 -7.72 -18.73
CA TYR A 94 1.21 -7.71 -19.20
C TYR A 94 1.93 -9.03 -18.98
N LEU A 95 1.68 -9.69 -17.85
CA LEU A 95 2.34 -10.96 -17.53
C LEU A 95 1.99 -12.08 -18.53
N GLU A 96 0.73 -12.13 -18.98
CA GLU A 96 0.31 -13.08 -20.01
C GLU A 96 0.70 -12.61 -21.42
N ARG A 97 0.57 -11.31 -21.71
CA ARG A 97 0.86 -10.71 -23.02
C ARG A 97 2.32 -10.91 -23.44
N TYR A 98 3.25 -10.84 -22.50
CA TYR A 98 4.69 -10.91 -22.76
C TYR A 98 5.35 -12.20 -22.24
N ARG A 99 4.56 -13.17 -21.74
CA ARG A 99 5.05 -14.39 -21.09
C ARG A 99 6.14 -15.11 -21.88
N ASP A 100 5.94 -15.27 -23.18
CA ASP A 100 6.89 -15.98 -24.07
C ASP A 100 8.20 -15.22 -24.32
N GLN A 101 8.27 -13.96 -23.91
CA GLN A 101 9.44 -13.09 -24.07
C GLN A 101 10.20 -12.89 -22.77
N PHE A 102 9.63 -13.29 -21.64
CA PHE A 102 10.30 -13.25 -20.34
C PHE A 102 11.30 -14.40 -20.20
N GLY A 103 12.40 -14.13 -19.49
CA GLY A 103 13.34 -15.16 -19.08
C GLY A 103 12.79 -16.07 -17.98
N ASP A 104 13.47 -17.19 -17.72
CA ASP A 104 12.99 -18.19 -16.74
C ASP A 104 13.13 -17.74 -15.27
N SER A 105 13.93 -16.70 -15.00
CA SER A 105 14.35 -16.34 -13.63
C SER A 105 13.73 -15.05 -13.09
N GLY A 106 12.95 -14.32 -13.91
CA GLY A 106 12.27 -13.08 -13.56
C GLY A 106 10.78 -13.30 -13.27
N PHE A 107 9.91 -12.67 -14.06
CA PHE A 107 8.47 -12.86 -13.92
C PHE A 107 8.06 -14.33 -14.04
N ARG A 108 8.59 -15.07 -15.03
CA ARG A 108 8.24 -16.48 -15.18
C ARG A 108 8.62 -17.31 -13.96
N PHE A 109 9.69 -16.99 -13.25
CA PHE A 109 10.02 -17.65 -11.99
C PHE A 109 8.89 -17.52 -10.97
N LEU A 110 8.33 -16.33 -10.80
CA LEU A 110 7.22 -16.11 -9.88
C LEU A 110 5.91 -16.78 -10.35
N LEU A 111 5.67 -16.80 -11.66
CA LEU A 111 4.47 -17.41 -12.26
C LEU A 111 4.52 -18.95 -12.24
N ASP A 112 5.69 -19.55 -12.46
CA ASP A 112 5.85 -21.00 -12.63
C ASP A 112 6.17 -21.70 -11.29
N HIS A 113 6.79 -20.99 -10.33
CA HIS A 113 7.16 -21.52 -9.01
C HIS A 113 6.40 -20.89 -7.84
N GLY A 114 5.52 -19.93 -8.10
CA GLY A 114 4.66 -19.27 -7.13
C GLY A 114 3.19 -19.57 -7.35
N ALA A 115 2.34 -19.02 -6.46
CA ALA A 115 0.89 -19.00 -6.60
C ALA A 115 0.50 -17.72 -7.37
N TYR A 116 0.06 -17.87 -8.61
CA TYR A 116 -0.31 -16.76 -9.50
C TYR A 116 -1.81 -16.64 -9.67
N PHE A 117 -2.35 -15.42 -9.48
CA PHE A 117 -3.75 -15.07 -9.62
C PHE A 117 -3.92 -14.06 -10.77
N PRO A 118 -4.25 -14.53 -11.99
CA PRO A 118 -4.42 -13.65 -13.14
C PRO A 118 -5.70 -12.82 -13.12
N ASN A 119 -6.64 -13.08 -12.19
CA ASN A 119 -7.92 -12.38 -12.10
C ASN A 119 -7.99 -11.57 -10.79
N CYS A 120 -7.01 -10.69 -10.58
CA CYS A 120 -6.96 -9.80 -9.45
C CYS A 120 -7.45 -8.40 -9.85
N ASN A 121 -8.48 -7.89 -9.16
CA ASN A 121 -9.08 -6.60 -9.49
C ASN A 121 -9.37 -5.78 -8.25
N TYR A 122 -9.04 -4.49 -8.28
CA TYR A 122 -9.50 -3.54 -7.29
C TYR A 122 -11.02 -3.35 -7.36
N ASN A 123 -11.68 -3.39 -6.21
CA ASN A 123 -13.11 -3.15 -6.11
C ASN A 123 -13.42 -1.72 -5.66
N TYR A 124 -12.74 -0.74 -6.25
CA TYR A 124 -12.93 0.68 -6.00
C TYR A 124 -12.63 1.50 -7.27
N ALA A 125 -12.93 2.82 -7.23
CA ALA A 125 -12.69 3.74 -8.33
C ALA A 125 -11.43 4.63 -8.12
N ASN A 126 -10.81 4.60 -6.93
CA ASN A 126 -9.62 5.37 -6.58
C ASN A 126 -8.31 4.72 -7.07
N THR A 127 -8.29 4.28 -8.31
CA THR A 127 -7.12 3.63 -8.95
C THR A 127 -5.99 4.64 -9.18
N SER A 128 -5.29 4.97 -8.09
CA SER A 128 -4.17 5.92 -8.03
C SER A 128 -3.10 5.42 -7.07
N THR A 129 -1.87 5.93 -7.18
CA THR A 129 -0.71 5.44 -6.43
C THR A 129 -0.92 5.38 -4.92
N ALA A 130 -1.35 6.48 -4.28
CA ALA A 130 -1.51 6.54 -2.83
C ALA A 130 -2.60 5.58 -2.31
N PRO A 131 -3.84 5.58 -2.85
CA PRO A 131 -4.86 4.60 -2.47
C PRO A 131 -4.43 3.16 -2.73
N GLY A 132 -3.78 2.87 -3.87
CA GLY A 132 -3.33 1.52 -4.22
C GLY A 132 -2.29 0.97 -3.25
N HIS A 133 -1.26 1.75 -2.92
CA HIS A 133 -0.26 1.35 -1.93
C HIS A 133 -0.87 1.18 -0.54
N SER A 134 -1.75 2.11 -0.12
CA SER A 134 -2.46 1.97 1.15
C SER A 134 -3.28 0.68 1.20
N THR A 135 -4.01 0.36 0.12
CA THR A 135 -4.79 -0.89 0.01
C THR A 135 -3.91 -2.13 0.13
N LEU A 136 -2.76 -2.17 -0.58
CA LEU A 136 -1.85 -3.31 -0.58
C LEU A 136 -1.20 -3.59 0.78
N PHE A 137 -1.10 -2.59 1.66
CA PHE A 137 -0.41 -2.75 2.96
C PHE A 137 -1.34 -2.70 4.17
N THR A 138 -2.58 -2.23 4.03
CA THR A 138 -3.61 -2.29 5.09
C THR A 138 -4.61 -3.42 4.91
N GLY A 139 -4.77 -3.94 3.67
CA GLY A 139 -5.83 -4.90 3.33
C GLY A 139 -7.22 -4.28 3.34
N ALA A 140 -7.33 -2.95 3.27
CA ALA A 140 -8.57 -2.19 3.26
C ALA A 140 -8.70 -1.36 1.98
N TYR A 141 -9.90 -0.86 1.67
CA TYR A 141 -10.13 0.16 0.66
C TYR A 141 -10.14 1.57 1.29
N SER A 142 -10.33 2.61 0.48
CA SER A 142 -10.30 4.00 0.95
C SER A 142 -11.27 4.28 2.09
N ASN A 143 -12.41 3.59 2.13
CA ASN A 143 -13.38 3.69 3.23
C ASN A 143 -12.86 3.11 4.56
N GLY A 144 -11.82 2.31 4.55
CA GLY A 144 -11.16 1.77 5.74
C GLY A 144 -9.81 2.42 6.04
N HIS A 145 -8.96 2.66 5.03
CA HIS A 145 -7.64 3.23 5.26
C HIS A 145 -7.56 4.77 5.14
N GLY A 146 -8.62 5.46 4.68
CA GLY A 146 -8.71 6.92 4.66
C GLY A 146 -8.07 7.61 3.45
N ILE A 147 -7.20 6.96 2.70
CA ILE A 147 -6.48 7.57 1.59
C ILE A 147 -7.32 7.49 0.30
N VAL A 148 -7.80 8.64 -0.16
CA VAL A 148 -8.76 8.73 -1.27
C VAL A 148 -8.15 9.25 -2.58
N ALA A 149 -6.95 9.82 -2.53
CA ALA A 149 -6.27 10.42 -3.68
C ALA A 149 -4.76 10.55 -3.43
N ASN A 150 -3.99 10.93 -4.46
CA ASN A 150 -2.58 11.30 -4.30
C ASN A 150 -2.42 12.66 -3.64
N GLU A 151 -3.35 13.57 -3.89
CA GLU A 151 -3.38 14.94 -3.38
C GLU A 151 -4.82 15.32 -3.08
N TRP A 152 -5.01 16.28 -2.16
CA TRP A 152 -6.32 16.86 -1.86
C TRP A 152 -6.24 18.30 -1.41
N TRP A 153 -7.39 18.98 -1.45
CA TRP A 153 -7.51 20.34 -0.98
C TRP A 153 -7.52 20.39 0.55
N ASP A 154 -6.55 21.08 1.13
CA ASP A 154 -6.54 21.36 2.56
C ASP A 154 -7.33 22.67 2.85
N GLN A 155 -8.42 22.55 3.58
CA GLN A 155 -9.30 23.68 3.91
C GLN A 155 -8.61 24.75 4.76
N LYS A 156 -7.64 24.37 5.59
CA LYS A 156 -6.91 25.29 6.47
C LYS A 156 -5.76 25.99 5.72
N LYS A 157 -4.99 25.22 4.96
CA LYS A 157 -3.85 25.74 4.19
C LYS A 157 -4.26 26.44 2.90
N LYS A 158 -5.51 26.23 2.45
CA LYS A 158 -6.04 26.72 1.16
C LYS A 158 -5.14 26.41 -0.02
N LYS A 159 -4.60 25.19 -0.03
CA LYS A 159 -3.75 24.66 -1.11
C LYS A 159 -3.97 23.16 -1.28
N MET A 160 -3.56 22.62 -2.43
CA MET A 160 -3.40 21.18 -2.61
C MET A 160 -2.21 20.71 -1.78
N VAL A 161 -2.38 19.60 -1.05
CA VAL A 161 -1.33 18.92 -0.27
C VAL A 161 -1.26 17.47 -0.70
N THR A 162 -0.08 16.86 -0.62
CA THR A 162 0.05 15.44 -0.93
C THR A 162 -0.50 14.58 0.22
N SER A 163 -0.88 13.36 -0.11
CA SER A 163 -1.46 12.42 0.86
C SER A 163 -0.53 12.06 2.02
N VAL A 164 0.75 12.36 1.91
CA VAL A 164 1.79 12.08 2.92
C VAL A 164 2.46 13.33 3.49
N GLU A 165 2.14 14.56 2.96
CA GLU A 165 2.73 15.82 3.48
C GLU A 165 2.41 15.99 4.95
N ASP A 166 3.44 16.20 5.78
CA ASP A 166 3.31 16.35 7.22
C ASP A 166 4.17 17.51 7.71
N ASP A 167 3.52 18.60 8.12
CA ASP A 167 4.17 19.83 8.59
C ASP A 167 4.90 19.66 9.94
N ASP A 168 4.54 18.64 10.72
CA ASP A 168 5.19 18.32 12.00
C ASP A 168 6.54 17.61 11.78
N THR A 169 6.84 17.25 10.55
CA THR A 169 8.08 16.58 10.16
C THR A 169 8.87 17.40 9.14
N LYS A 170 10.15 17.06 8.94
CA LYS A 170 11.03 17.71 7.99
C LYS A 170 11.64 16.72 7.03
N LEU A 171 11.86 17.17 5.79
CA LEU A 171 12.57 16.39 4.80
C LEU A 171 14.05 16.29 5.18
N VAL A 172 14.60 15.08 5.17
CA VAL A 172 15.98 14.78 5.54
C VAL A 172 16.78 14.33 4.32
N GLY A 173 17.92 14.94 4.07
CA GLY A 173 18.82 14.62 2.95
C GLY A 173 18.94 15.72 1.90
N VAL A 174 18.22 16.82 2.05
CA VAL A 174 18.32 18.02 1.20
C VAL A 174 18.48 19.26 2.06
N ALA A 175 19.00 20.32 1.45
CA ALA A 175 19.13 21.61 2.12
C ALA A 175 17.76 22.33 2.21
N GLY A 176 17.58 23.11 3.28
CA GLY A 176 16.39 23.93 3.51
C GLY A 176 15.39 23.29 4.48
N ASP A 177 14.38 24.07 4.84
CA ASP A 177 13.31 23.67 5.77
C ASP A 177 12.06 23.33 4.93
N LYS A 178 12.03 22.10 4.38
CA LYS A 178 10.90 21.59 3.62
C LYS A 178 10.05 20.68 4.53
N PRO A 179 8.72 20.69 4.39
CA PRO A 179 7.86 19.69 5.04
C PRO A 179 8.35 18.27 4.71
N GLY A 180 8.26 17.39 5.69
CA GLY A 180 8.54 15.98 5.51
C GLY A 180 7.29 15.21 5.06
N ALA A 181 7.34 13.92 5.26
CA ALA A 181 6.24 13.01 4.98
C ALA A 181 6.08 11.98 6.09
N SER A 182 4.85 11.59 6.37
CA SER A 182 4.52 10.53 7.31
C SER A 182 3.22 9.82 6.91
N PRO A 183 2.90 8.66 7.50
CA PRO A 183 1.65 7.95 7.24
C PRO A 183 0.45 8.51 8.04
N HIS A 184 0.55 9.69 8.64
CA HIS A 184 -0.42 10.24 9.61
C HIS A 184 -1.87 10.30 9.10
N ASN A 185 -2.07 10.31 7.78
CA ASN A 185 -3.40 10.30 7.18
C ASN A 185 -4.01 8.88 7.04
N LEU A 186 -3.27 7.81 7.36
CA LEU A 186 -3.85 6.47 7.45
C LEU A 186 -4.78 6.38 8.66
N MET A 187 -5.97 5.84 8.46
CA MET A 187 -6.95 5.57 9.52
C MET A 187 -6.72 4.22 10.21
N GLY A 188 -5.85 3.39 9.69
CA GLY A 188 -5.52 2.06 10.20
C GLY A 188 -4.06 1.70 10.04
N ASP A 189 -3.64 0.71 10.79
CA ASP A 189 -2.30 0.14 10.78
C ASP A 189 -2.03 -0.67 9.50
N THR A 190 -0.76 -0.96 9.27
CA THR A 190 -0.27 -1.72 8.12
C THR A 190 0.21 -3.12 8.52
N LEU A 191 0.47 -3.98 7.55
CA LEU A 191 1.15 -5.27 7.78
C LEU A 191 2.49 -5.10 8.49
N GLY A 192 3.23 -4.02 8.15
CA GLY A 192 4.51 -3.69 8.80
C GLY A 192 4.34 -3.34 10.27
N ASP A 193 3.29 -2.60 10.62
CA ASP A 193 2.97 -2.22 11.99
C ASP A 193 2.61 -3.45 12.83
N GLU A 194 1.73 -4.32 12.32
CA GLU A 194 1.36 -5.57 12.98
C GLU A 194 2.55 -6.53 13.13
N LEU A 195 3.44 -6.58 12.14
CA LEU A 195 4.67 -7.36 12.23
C LEU A 195 5.60 -6.82 13.33
N LYS A 196 5.74 -5.50 13.45
CA LYS A 196 6.48 -4.84 14.54
C LYS A 196 5.87 -5.15 15.90
N LEU A 197 4.54 -5.05 16.03
CA LEU A 197 3.83 -5.37 17.28
C LEU A 197 4.05 -6.83 17.69
N ALA A 198 3.83 -7.76 16.78
CA ALA A 198 3.95 -9.19 17.02
C ALA A 198 5.38 -9.62 17.40
N THR A 199 6.39 -8.92 16.89
CA THR A 199 7.80 -9.21 17.15
C THR A 199 8.43 -8.32 18.24
N GLN A 200 7.62 -7.48 18.90
CA GLN A 200 8.08 -6.53 19.91
C GLN A 200 9.22 -5.63 19.38
N GLY A 201 9.04 -5.11 18.17
CA GLY A 201 9.98 -4.22 17.50
C GLY A 201 11.24 -4.89 16.91
N LYS A 202 11.33 -6.22 16.92
CA LYS A 202 12.52 -6.93 16.39
C LYS A 202 12.56 -7.03 14.87
N SER A 203 11.42 -7.02 14.20
CA SER A 203 11.34 -6.94 12.75
C SER A 203 11.83 -5.60 12.24
N ARG A 204 12.43 -5.60 11.06
CA ARG A 204 12.76 -4.39 10.32
C ARG A 204 11.76 -4.21 9.20
N VAL A 205 11.27 -2.98 9.04
CA VAL A 205 10.24 -2.63 8.05
C VAL A 205 10.72 -1.44 7.26
N PHE A 206 10.85 -1.60 5.94
CA PHE A 206 11.30 -0.55 5.04
C PHE A 206 10.39 -0.41 3.83
N GLY A 207 10.16 0.84 3.42
CA GLY A 207 9.55 1.19 2.16
C GLY A 207 10.50 2.00 1.29
N LEU A 208 10.58 1.71 -0.01
CA LEU A 208 11.32 2.52 -0.96
C LEU A 208 10.57 2.68 -2.28
N SER A 209 10.69 3.85 -2.88
CA SER A 209 10.09 4.21 -4.16
C SER A 209 10.73 5.49 -4.70
N LEU A 210 10.59 5.79 -5.98
CA LEU A 210 10.87 7.16 -6.46
C LEU A 210 9.82 8.16 -5.96
N LYS A 211 8.58 7.69 -5.64
CA LYS A 211 7.48 8.52 -5.13
C LYS A 211 7.35 8.37 -3.61
N ASP A 212 7.18 9.48 -2.90
CA ASP A 212 7.02 9.53 -1.43
C ASP A 212 5.94 8.57 -0.90
N ARG A 213 4.73 8.63 -1.45
CA ARG A 213 3.57 7.81 -1.09
C ARG A 213 3.77 6.32 -1.34
N GLY A 214 4.57 5.96 -2.36
CA GLY A 214 4.96 4.57 -2.64
C GLY A 214 5.95 3.99 -1.64
N ALA A 215 6.63 4.84 -0.86
CA ALA A 215 7.54 4.43 0.21
C ALA A 215 6.89 4.52 1.61
N VAL A 216 6.19 5.62 1.88
CA VAL A 216 5.67 5.97 3.22
C VAL A 216 4.53 5.05 3.65
N PHE A 217 3.52 4.81 2.81
CA PHE A 217 2.40 3.95 3.18
C PHE A 217 2.80 2.49 3.41
N PRO A 218 3.68 1.89 2.58
CA PRO A 218 4.22 0.57 2.87
C PRO A 218 5.05 0.46 4.15
N ALA A 219 5.80 1.51 4.50
CA ALA A 219 6.57 1.54 5.75
C ALA A 219 5.66 1.62 6.99
N GLY A 220 4.51 2.27 6.87
CA GLY A 220 3.55 2.42 7.96
C GLY A 220 4.04 3.31 9.09
N PHE A 221 3.34 3.22 10.23
CA PHE A 221 3.63 4.04 11.43
C PHE A 221 4.90 3.59 12.15
N ALA A 222 5.16 2.28 12.22
CA ALA A 222 6.26 1.71 12.98
C ALA A 222 7.49 1.36 12.11
N GLY A 223 7.51 1.77 10.85
CA GLY A 223 8.60 1.51 9.92
C GLY A 223 9.95 2.04 10.38
N ASP A 224 11.04 1.32 10.07
CA ASP A 224 12.41 1.75 10.39
C ASP A 224 12.88 2.88 9.47
N ALA A 225 12.42 2.89 8.21
CA ALA A 225 12.54 4.02 7.30
C ALA A 225 11.64 3.86 6.06
N ALA A 226 11.23 5.01 5.51
CA ALA A 226 10.78 5.16 4.14
C ALA A 226 11.81 6.01 3.38
N TYR A 227 12.19 5.58 2.17
CA TYR A 227 13.10 6.31 1.31
C TYR A 227 12.46 6.61 -0.04
N TRP A 228 12.57 7.85 -0.49
CA TRP A 228 12.06 8.28 -1.79
C TRP A 228 13.00 9.32 -2.43
N ILE A 229 12.72 9.73 -3.66
CA ILE A 229 13.53 10.74 -4.33
C ILE A 229 12.91 12.13 -4.20
N ASP A 230 13.70 13.09 -3.73
CA ASP A 230 13.35 14.50 -3.88
C ASP A 230 13.46 14.88 -5.37
N GLN A 231 12.32 15.21 -5.96
CA GLN A 231 12.24 15.47 -7.41
C GLN A 231 13.12 16.62 -7.88
N GLN A 232 13.41 17.58 -7.00
CA GLN A 232 14.25 18.74 -7.34
C GLN A 232 15.73 18.39 -7.38
N SER A 233 16.24 17.65 -6.40
CA SER A 233 17.66 17.30 -6.29
C SER A 233 18.02 15.97 -6.95
N GLY A 234 17.04 15.06 -7.12
CA GLY A 234 17.28 13.69 -7.55
C GLY A 234 17.93 12.80 -6.49
N ALA A 235 18.03 13.27 -5.25
CA ALA A 235 18.63 12.54 -4.15
C ALA A 235 17.59 11.66 -3.43
N TRP A 236 18.01 10.49 -2.94
CA TRP A 236 17.24 9.71 -1.98
C TRP A 236 17.17 10.46 -0.66
N VAL A 237 15.97 10.60 -0.14
CA VAL A 237 15.63 11.32 1.08
C VAL A 237 14.74 10.46 1.99
N THR A 238 14.55 10.95 3.21
CA THR A 238 13.57 10.45 4.18
C THR A 238 12.95 11.63 4.91
N SER A 239 12.18 11.40 5.97
CA SER A 239 11.70 12.47 6.85
C SER A 239 12.12 12.25 8.29
N THR A 240 12.05 13.30 9.10
CA THR A 240 12.29 13.22 10.55
C THR A 240 11.27 12.34 11.27
N TYR A 241 10.16 11.95 10.62
CA TYR A 241 9.26 10.92 11.13
C TYR A 241 9.99 9.60 11.37
N TYR A 242 10.86 9.21 10.43
CA TYR A 242 11.58 7.95 10.48
C TYR A 242 13.01 8.12 11.02
N ARG A 243 13.76 9.12 10.52
CA ARG A 243 15.18 9.32 10.84
C ARG A 243 15.54 10.80 10.87
N ASN A 244 16.32 11.20 11.87
CA ASN A 244 16.79 12.59 11.99
C ASN A 244 17.93 12.94 11.01
N GLU A 245 18.61 11.94 10.45
CA GLU A 245 19.71 12.08 9.49
C GLU A 245 19.74 10.90 8.52
N LEU A 246 20.25 11.13 7.31
CA LEU A 246 20.49 10.03 6.38
C LEU A 246 21.66 9.16 6.86
N PRO A 247 21.53 7.84 6.82
CA PRO A 247 22.66 6.93 6.98
C PRO A 247 23.79 7.25 6.01
N SER A 248 25.03 7.02 6.41
CA SER A 248 26.22 7.30 5.58
C SER A 248 26.17 6.59 4.23
N TRP A 249 25.67 5.35 4.21
CA TRP A 249 25.54 4.61 2.95
C TRP A 249 24.55 5.26 1.96
N VAL A 250 23.48 5.92 2.44
CA VAL A 250 22.55 6.68 1.58
C VAL A 250 23.22 7.93 1.04
N GLN A 251 24.01 8.62 1.88
CA GLN A 251 24.79 9.79 1.45
C GLN A 251 25.81 9.42 0.37
N ASP A 252 26.53 8.30 0.56
CA ASP A 252 27.47 7.75 -0.41
C ASP A 252 26.76 7.32 -1.72
N PHE A 253 25.59 6.71 -1.60
CA PHE A 253 24.76 6.34 -2.75
C PHE A 253 24.38 7.59 -3.56
N ASN A 254 23.83 8.60 -2.91
CA ASN A 254 23.43 9.87 -3.53
C ASN A 254 24.59 10.56 -4.26
N SER A 255 25.81 10.48 -3.71
CA SER A 255 26.98 11.14 -4.27
C SER A 255 27.61 10.39 -5.45
N THR A 256 27.41 9.07 -5.56
CA THR A 256 28.17 8.23 -6.49
C THR A 256 27.32 7.54 -7.56
N ARG A 257 26.08 7.13 -7.24
CA ARG A 257 25.29 6.27 -8.11
C ARG A 257 24.58 6.98 -9.27
N PRO A 258 24.01 8.20 -9.10
CA PRO A 258 23.30 8.87 -10.20
C PRO A 258 24.15 9.04 -11.46
N ALA A 259 25.46 9.26 -11.32
CA ALA A 259 26.37 9.42 -12.44
C ALA A 259 26.41 8.23 -13.42
N LYS A 260 26.07 7.02 -12.96
CA LYS A 260 26.04 5.81 -13.81
C LYS A 260 24.89 5.81 -14.82
N TYR A 261 23.85 6.61 -14.57
CA TYR A 261 22.59 6.59 -15.30
C TYR A 261 22.41 7.79 -16.22
N TRP A 262 23.28 8.80 -16.14
CA TRP A 262 23.33 9.91 -17.04
C TRP A 262 24.05 9.57 -18.35
N ASP A 263 23.69 10.26 -19.42
CA ASP A 263 24.29 10.18 -20.75
C ASP A 263 24.27 8.74 -21.33
N ARG A 264 23.15 8.06 -21.12
CA ARG A 264 22.89 6.70 -21.59
C ARG A 264 21.76 6.68 -22.61
N ASP A 265 21.90 5.81 -23.61
CA ASP A 265 20.82 5.46 -24.53
C ASP A 265 20.06 4.23 -24.00
N TRP A 266 18.77 4.39 -23.79
CA TRP A 266 17.86 3.26 -23.55
C TRP A 266 17.35 2.75 -24.90
N LYS A 267 17.55 1.48 -25.18
CA LYS A 267 17.27 0.84 -26.47
C LYS A 267 16.46 -0.41 -26.29
N ASP A 268 15.66 -0.75 -27.31
CA ASP A 268 14.99 -2.05 -27.36
C ASP A 268 15.96 -3.18 -27.73
N ALA A 269 15.42 -4.42 -27.74
CA ALA A 269 16.20 -5.62 -28.06
C ALA A 269 16.76 -5.64 -29.50
N GLN A 270 16.22 -4.82 -30.40
CA GLN A 270 16.66 -4.65 -31.77
C GLN A 270 17.67 -3.51 -31.94
N GLY A 271 17.95 -2.78 -30.86
CA GLY A 271 18.89 -1.65 -30.84
C GLY A 271 18.27 -0.30 -31.24
N ALA A 272 16.95 -0.24 -31.41
CA ALA A 272 16.26 1.03 -31.66
C ALA A 272 16.26 1.90 -30.40
N LEU A 273 16.55 3.19 -30.56
CA LEU A 273 16.57 4.16 -29.48
C LEU A 273 15.15 4.45 -28.99
N LEU A 274 14.89 4.20 -27.72
CA LEU A 274 13.62 4.51 -27.06
C LEU A 274 13.68 5.86 -26.31
N ALA A 275 14.75 6.06 -25.56
CA ALA A 275 15.01 7.33 -24.86
C ALA A 275 16.51 7.54 -24.64
N SER A 276 16.88 8.78 -24.34
CA SER A 276 18.24 9.14 -23.90
C SER A 276 18.19 9.88 -22.58
N THR A 277 19.03 9.48 -21.64
CA THR A 277 19.19 10.14 -20.34
C THR A 277 20.24 11.25 -20.39
N ALA A 278 20.33 11.94 -21.53
CA ALA A 278 21.27 13.05 -21.71
C ALA A 278 21.12 14.08 -20.59
N HIS A 279 22.24 14.41 -19.96
CA HIS A 279 22.29 15.39 -18.87
C HIS A 279 21.83 16.75 -19.36
N ARG A 280 20.64 17.14 -19.03
CA ARG A 280 20.11 18.47 -19.35
C ARG A 280 20.33 19.36 -18.12
N LYS A 281 21.02 20.48 -18.27
CA LYS A 281 20.98 21.49 -17.22
C LYS A 281 19.52 21.92 -17.05
N ALA A 282 19.02 21.88 -15.81
CA ALA A 282 17.73 22.46 -15.51
C ALA A 282 17.72 23.94 -15.94
N LYS A 283 16.51 24.46 -16.24
CA LYS A 283 16.36 25.87 -16.67
C LYS A 283 16.93 26.88 -15.66
N ASP A 284 17.00 26.46 -14.39
CA ASP A 284 17.57 27.26 -13.28
C ASP A 284 19.07 27.03 -13.05
N GLY A 285 19.73 26.23 -13.89
CA GLY A 285 21.16 25.92 -13.75
C GLY A 285 21.49 24.86 -12.70
N SER A 286 20.50 24.33 -11.95
CA SER A 286 20.68 23.20 -11.03
C SER A 286 20.88 21.90 -11.82
N GLY A 287 21.51 20.90 -11.24
CA GLY A 287 21.63 19.55 -11.81
C GLY A 287 20.34 18.73 -11.73
N ALA A 288 19.22 19.37 -11.40
CA ALA A 288 17.93 18.77 -11.26
C ALA A 288 17.43 18.14 -12.58
N GLY A 289 16.66 17.08 -12.49
CA GLY A 289 16.08 16.40 -13.65
C GLY A 289 16.31 14.90 -13.67
N PHE A 290 17.01 14.35 -12.67
CA PHE A 290 17.20 12.90 -12.58
C PHE A 290 15.85 12.16 -12.56
N TYR A 291 14.94 12.63 -11.73
CA TYR A 291 13.59 12.07 -11.64
C TYR A 291 12.85 12.13 -12.99
N GLU A 292 12.91 13.26 -13.69
CA GLU A 292 12.19 13.47 -14.94
C GLU A 292 12.82 12.79 -16.16
N VAL A 293 14.16 12.62 -16.16
CA VAL A 293 14.90 12.13 -17.33
C VAL A 293 15.25 10.65 -17.20
N VAL A 294 15.72 10.21 -16.05
CA VAL A 294 16.10 8.81 -15.80
C VAL A 294 14.89 8.02 -15.31
N GLY A 295 14.03 8.62 -14.49
CA GLY A 295 12.85 7.98 -13.93
C GLY A 295 12.03 7.23 -14.98
N PRO A 296 11.51 7.85 -16.05
CA PRO A 296 10.65 7.19 -17.03
C PRO A 296 11.43 6.30 -18.03
N THR A 297 12.45 5.57 -17.57
CA THR A 297 13.23 4.63 -18.39
C THR A 297 13.49 3.34 -17.63
N GLY A 298 13.92 2.27 -18.34
CA GLY A 298 14.39 1.05 -17.70
C GLY A 298 15.57 1.25 -16.74
N PHE A 299 16.30 2.36 -16.84
CA PHE A 299 17.36 2.73 -15.90
C PHE A 299 16.80 3.18 -14.54
N GLY A 300 15.60 3.78 -14.50
CA GLY A 300 14.94 4.15 -13.24
C GLY A 300 14.71 2.94 -12.36
N ASN A 301 14.15 1.86 -12.89
CA ASN A 301 13.97 0.60 -12.14
C ASN A 301 15.32 -0.01 -11.69
N ALA A 302 16.34 0.03 -12.56
CA ALA A 302 17.68 -0.45 -12.19
C ALA A 302 18.26 0.35 -11.01
N TYR A 303 18.01 1.65 -10.97
CA TYR A 303 18.44 2.53 -9.89
C TYR A 303 17.71 2.22 -8.57
N GLU A 304 16.40 1.96 -8.61
CA GLU A 304 15.63 1.53 -7.44
C GLU A 304 16.11 0.17 -6.92
N PHE A 305 16.36 -0.80 -7.80
CA PHE A 305 16.92 -2.10 -7.38
C PHE A 305 18.35 -1.99 -6.85
N GLU A 306 19.19 -1.09 -7.40
CA GLU A 306 20.52 -0.86 -6.84
C GLU A 306 20.44 -0.31 -5.41
N PHE A 307 19.52 0.64 -5.16
CA PHE A 307 19.26 1.14 -3.80
C PHE A 307 18.73 0.05 -2.87
N ALA A 308 17.76 -0.77 -3.33
CA ALA A 308 17.22 -1.89 -2.57
C ALA A 308 18.29 -2.90 -2.16
N LYS A 309 19.23 -3.22 -3.07
CA LYS A 309 20.35 -4.13 -2.77
C LYS A 309 21.26 -3.57 -1.68
N GLU A 310 21.59 -2.29 -1.75
CA GLU A 310 22.39 -1.63 -0.71
C GLU A 310 21.64 -1.55 0.63
N LEU A 311 20.35 -1.23 0.62
CA LEU A 311 19.50 -1.25 1.81
C LEU A 311 19.52 -2.61 2.50
N VAL A 312 19.33 -3.71 1.75
CA VAL A 312 19.39 -5.08 2.30
C VAL A 312 20.73 -5.35 2.98
N LEU A 313 21.84 -4.89 2.37
CA LEU A 313 23.19 -5.13 2.91
C LEU A 313 23.49 -4.27 4.15
N TYR A 314 23.27 -2.97 4.08
CA TYR A 314 23.68 -2.03 5.13
C TYR A 314 22.73 -2.01 6.32
N GLU A 315 21.43 -2.22 6.09
CA GLU A 315 20.43 -2.32 7.17
C GLU A 315 20.29 -3.77 7.70
N ASN A 316 21.07 -4.72 7.14
CA ASN A 316 21.05 -6.15 7.53
C ASN A 316 19.65 -6.78 7.45
N VAL A 317 18.84 -6.42 6.44
CA VAL A 317 17.48 -6.91 6.26
C VAL A 317 17.49 -8.42 5.95
N GLY A 318 16.58 -9.16 6.60
CA GLY A 318 16.50 -10.63 6.49
C GLY A 318 17.60 -11.38 7.26
N ARG A 319 18.38 -10.70 8.14
CA ARG A 319 19.43 -11.32 8.95
C ARG A 319 19.16 -11.23 10.45
N GLY A 320 18.02 -10.66 10.82
CA GLY A 320 17.57 -10.53 12.21
C GLY A 320 17.00 -11.83 12.79
N PRO A 321 16.59 -11.80 14.07
CA PRO A 321 15.94 -12.93 14.73
C PRO A 321 14.44 -13.05 14.39
N ALA A 322 13.86 -12.08 13.71
CA ALA A 322 12.46 -12.01 13.33
C ALA A 322 12.33 -11.82 11.81
N THR A 323 11.14 -12.06 11.27
CA THR A 323 10.82 -11.78 9.87
C THR A 323 10.86 -10.28 9.61
N ASP A 324 11.57 -9.84 8.59
CA ASP A 324 11.63 -8.44 8.13
C ASP A 324 10.70 -8.24 6.94
N LEU A 325 10.30 -6.98 6.69
CA LEU A 325 9.47 -6.58 5.54
C LEU A 325 10.19 -5.49 4.72
N LEU A 326 10.30 -5.71 3.42
CA LEU A 326 10.82 -4.74 2.46
C LEU A 326 9.80 -4.52 1.35
N SER A 327 9.28 -3.31 1.23
CA SER A 327 8.48 -2.87 0.08
C SER A 327 9.36 -2.15 -0.92
N ILE A 328 9.28 -2.56 -2.18
CA ILE A 328 9.92 -1.90 -3.32
C ILE A 328 8.82 -1.52 -4.29
N SER A 329 8.57 -0.22 -4.42
CA SER A 329 7.58 0.33 -5.36
C SER A 329 8.30 0.92 -6.56
N LEU A 330 8.16 0.26 -7.70
CA LEU A 330 8.87 0.56 -8.94
C LEU A 330 8.08 1.57 -9.77
N SER A 331 8.38 2.84 -9.63
CA SER A 331 7.64 3.97 -10.21
C SER A 331 7.86 4.23 -11.71
N PRO A 332 8.98 3.83 -12.35
CA PRO A 332 9.26 4.17 -13.75
C PRO A 332 8.22 3.73 -14.76
N ASN A 333 7.54 2.61 -14.50
CA ASN A 333 6.49 2.09 -15.39
C ASN A 333 5.31 3.08 -15.49
N ASP A 334 4.87 3.68 -14.38
CA ASP A 334 3.84 4.72 -14.36
C ASP A 334 4.32 6.01 -15.05
N MET A 335 5.52 6.48 -14.70
CA MET A 335 6.09 7.71 -15.25
C MET A 335 6.17 7.68 -16.79
N LEU A 336 6.50 6.52 -17.36
CA LEU A 336 6.55 6.30 -18.81
C LEU A 336 5.14 6.08 -19.36
N GLY A 337 4.33 5.25 -18.70
CA GLY A 337 3.00 4.84 -19.14
C GLY A 337 2.07 6.01 -19.43
N HIS A 338 2.08 7.02 -18.58
CA HIS A 338 1.34 8.27 -18.82
C HIS A 338 1.68 8.95 -20.15
N GLN A 339 2.94 8.88 -20.58
CA GLN A 339 3.44 9.58 -21.76
C GLN A 339 3.14 8.82 -23.05
N VAL A 340 3.42 7.51 -23.05
CA VAL A 340 3.44 6.70 -24.27
C VAL A 340 2.28 5.70 -24.38
N GLY A 341 1.56 5.48 -23.26
CA GLY A 341 0.46 4.52 -23.15
C GLY A 341 0.90 3.07 -23.05
N PRO A 342 0.00 2.19 -22.54
CA PRO A 342 0.33 0.81 -22.16
C PRO A 342 0.68 -0.11 -23.34
N ASP A 343 0.33 0.28 -24.56
CA ASP A 343 0.47 -0.56 -25.75
C ASP A 343 1.69 -0.21 -26.60
N SER A 344 2.55 0.71 -26.10
CA SER A 344 3.72 1.21 -26.83
C SER A 344 4.90 0.22 -26.81
N PRO A 345 5.82 0.32 -27.78
CA PRO A 345 7.06 -0.46 -27.78
C PRO A 345 7.93 -0.16 -26.54
N GLU A 346 7.90 1.06 -26.05
CA GLU A 346 8.65 1.51 -24.87
C GLU A 346 8.14 0.79 -23.61
N MET A 347 6.82 0.67 -23.42
CA MET A 347 6.24 -0.05 -22.28
C MET A 347 6.51 -1.56 -22.37
N LYS A 348 6.49 -2.13 -23.58
CA LYS A 348 6.92 -3.50 -23.76
C LYS A 348 8.39 -3.69 -23.33
N GLN A 349 9.29 -2.80 -23.76
CA GLN A 349 10.71 -2.89 -23.39
C GLN A 349 10.89 -2.68 -21.88
N MET A 350 10.11 -1.78 -21.27
CA MET A 350 10.09 -1.59 -19.82
C MET A 350 9.78 -2.90 -19.08
N ALA A 351 8.74 -3.64 -19.53
CA ALA A 351 8.38 -4.92 -18.94
C ALA A 351 9.50 -5.98 -19.12
N LEU A 352 10.17 -6.01 -20.27
CA LEU A 352 11.28 -6.93 -20.51
C LEU A 352 12.54 -6.56 -19.71
N ASP A 353 12.78 -5.28 -19.46
CA ASP A 353 13.86 -4.83 -18.59
C ASP A 353 13.58 -5.16 -17.13
N LEU A 354 12.33 -4.95 -16.68
CA LEU A 354 11.88 -5.35 -15.35
C LEU A 354 12.06 -6.86 -15.11
N ASP A 355 11.71 -7.70 -16.07
CA ASP A 355 11.91 -9.15 -15.98
C ASP A 355 13.35 -9.50 -15.64
N ARG A 356 14.33 -8.92 -16.37
CA ARG A 356 15.76 -9.15 -16.09
C ARG A 356 16.20 -8.62 -14.74
N GLN A 357 15.74 -7.43 -14.37
CA GLN A 357 16.09 -6.77 -13.11
C GLN A 357 15.51 -7.49 -11.89
N ILE A 358 14.29 -8.01 -12.01
CA ILE A 358 13.67 -8.89 -10.99
C ILE A 358 14.47 -10.18 -10.87
N ALA A 359 14.88 -10.80 -11.99
CA ALA A 359 15.74 -11.99 -11.98
C ALA A 359 17.06 -11.74 -11.23
N GLU A 360 17.72 -10.62 -11.51
CA GLU A 360 18.95 -10.22 -10.82
C GLU A 360 18.72 -9.96 -9.32
N PHE A 361 17.58 -9.39 -8.95
CA PHE A 361 17.24 -9.14 -7.55
C PHE A 361 16.89 -10.42 -6.80
N ILE A 362 16.13 -11.33 -7.41
CA ILE A 362 15.85 -12.68 -6.85
C ILE A 362 17.16 -13.44 -6.62
N ASN A 363 18.07 -13.44 -7.62
CA ASN A 363 19.38 -14.07 -7.48
C ASN A 363 20.21 -13.44 -6.35
N PHE A 364 20.21 -12.11 -6.22
CA PHE A 364 20.86 -11.40 -5.12
C PHE A 364 20.30 -11.85 -3.76
N LEU A 365 18.98 -11.92 -3.59
CA LEU A 365 18.35 -12.40 -2.35
C LEU A 365 18.74 -13.86 -2.06
N GLY A 366 18.78 -14.70 -3.08
CA GLY A 366 19.23 -16.09 -2.97
C GLY A 366 20.64 -16.22 -2.40
N HIS A 367 21.57 -15.37 -2.85
CA HIS A 367 22.94 -15.35 -2.34
C HIS A 367 23.08 -14.72 -0.95
N GLN A 368 22.27 -13.70 -0.62
CA GLN A 368 22.41 -12.96 0.64
C GLN A 368 21.68 -13.61 1.82
N ILE A 369 20.53 -14.24 1.57
CA ILE A 369 19.61 -14.72 2.60
C ILE A 369 19.32 -16.22 2.39
N GLY A 370 19.16 -16.65 1.14
CA GLY A 370 18.65 -17.96 0.76
C GLY A 370 17.17 -17.90 0.40
N LEU A 371 16.78 -18.35 -0.81
CA LEU A 371 15.41 -18.24 -1.29
C LEU A 371 14.38 -19.03 -0.46
N ALA A 372 14.80 -20.07 0.24
CA ALA A 372 13.95 -20.82 1.16
C ALA A 372 13.45 -19.98 2.35
N ASP A 373 14.21 -18.94 2.71
CA ASP A 373 13.91 -18.03 3.82
C ASP A 373 13.27 -16.70 3.35
N VAL A 374 12.91 -16.60 2.06
CA VAL A 374 12.34 -15.38 1.47
C VAL A 374 10.96 -15.67 0.90
N TRP A 375 9.97 -14.82 1.24
CA TRP A 375 8.72 -14.74 0.50
C TRP A 375 8.74 -13.50 -0.39
N ILE A 376 8.24 -13.66 -1.61
CA ILE A 376 8.14 -12.56 -2.58
C ILE A 376 6.68 -12.44 -2.99
N VAL A 377 6.14 -11.23 -2.91
CA VAL A 377 4.81 -10.89 -3.43
C VAL A 377 5.00 -9.91 -4.57
N LEU A 378 4.31 -10.13 -5.67
CA LEU A 378 4.25 -9.23 -6.81
C LEU A 378 2.83 -8.73 -6.99
N SER A 379 2.65 -7.40 -7.05
CA SER A 379 1.38 -6.77 -7.41
C SER A 379 1.62 -5.41 -8.07
N ALA A 380 0.53 -4.68 -8.30
CA ALA A 380 0.53 -3.29 -8.74
C ALA A 380 -0.53 -2.51 -7.97
N ASP A 381 -0.34 -1.22 -7.88
CA ASP A 381 -1.25 -0.29 -7.19
C ASP A 381 -2.46 0.12 -8.05
N HIS A 382 -2.33 0.07 -9.38
CA HIS A 382 -3.40 0.24 -10.37
C HIS A 382 -2.88 -0.15 -11.77
N GLY A 383 -3.79 -0.17 -12.74
CA GLY A 383 -3.47 -0.24 -14.16
C GLY A 383 -3.58 1.13 -14.83
N VAL A 384 -3.85 1.13 -16.17
CA VAL A 384 -3.95 2.37 -16.95
C VAL A 384 -4.78 2.15 -18.23
N ALA A 385 -5.53 3.19 -18.65
CA ALA A 385 -6.24 3.20 -19.91
C ALA A 385 -5.28 3.20 -21.11
N SER A 386 -5.68 2.56 -22.21
CA SER A 386 -5.01 2.75 -23.50
C SER A 386 -5.16 4.19 -23.97
N LEU A 387 -4.17 4.69 -24.74
CA LEU A 387 -4.20 6.05 -25.31
C LEU A 387 -5.53 6.32 -26.01
N PRO A 388 -6.27 7.38 -25.66
CA PRO A 388 -7.56 7.69 -26.31
C PRO A 388 -7.48 7.75 -27.84
N ASP A 389 -6.38 8.28 -28.40
CA ASP A 389 -6.22 8.34 -29.86
C ASP A 389 -5.99 6.97 -30.51
N ALA A 390 -5.40 6.02 -29.81
CA ALA A 390 -5.29 4.64 -30.26
C ALA A 390 -6.65 3.93 -30.23
N VAL A 391 -7.42 4.15 -29.16
CA VAL A 391 -8.75 3.60 -28.95
C VAL A 391 -9.74 4.11 -30.01
N LYS A 392 -9.72 5.41 -30.33
CA LYS A 392 -10.54 6.02 -31.42
C LYS A 392 -10.30 5.37 -32.80
N LYS A 393 -9.06 4.95 -33.09
CA LYS A 393 -8.76 4.24 -34.36
C LYS A 393 -9.50 2.91 -34.47
N LEU A 394 -9.85 2.30 -33.32
CA LEU A 394 -10.67 1.10 -33.24
C LEU A 394 -12.17 1.40 -33.25
N ARG A 395 -12.58 2.66 -33.45
CA ARG A 395 -13.96 3.15 -33.42
C ARG A 395 -14.65 3.02 -32.05
N ILE A 396 -13.85 2.93 -30.98
CA ILE A 396 -14.35 2.96 -29.61
C ILE A 396 -14.34 4.42 -29.14
N PRO A 397 -15.43 4.91 -28.52
CA PRO A 397 -15.43 6.26 -27.93
C PRO A 397 -14.32 6.41 -26.90
N ALA A 398 -13.58 7.53 -26.97
CA ALA A 398 -12.52 7.85 -26.04
C ALA A 398 -12.27 9.37 -26.04
N ALA A 399 -11.77 9.93 -24.94
CA ALA A 399 -11.49 11.36 -24.85
C ALA A 399 -10.33 11.67 -23.90
N ASN A 400 -9.65 12.78 -24.18
CA ASN A 400 -8.79 13.45 -23.23
C ASN A 400 -9.54 14.67 -22.69
N LEU A 401 -9.79 14.73 -21.39
CA LEU A 401 -10.32 15.90 -20.69
C LEU A 401 -9.15 16.63 -20.04
N ASP A 402 -8.97 17.90 -20.38
CA ASP A 402 -8.01 18.76 -19.70
C ASP A 402 -8.55 19.10 -18.32
N ALA A 403 -8.00 18.53 -17.25
CA ALA A 403 -8.49 18.70 -15.88
C ALA A 403 -8.56 20.17 -15.46
N ARG A 404 -7.64 21.04 -15.92
CA ARG A 404 -7.66 22.48 -15.61
C ARG A 404 -8.82 23.18 -16.30
N LYS A 405 -9.13 22.82 -17.55
CA LYS A 405 -10.28 23.36 -18.25
C LYS A 405 -11.57 22.87 -17.64
N LEU A 406 -11.62 21.61 -17.23
CA LEU A 406 -12.76 21.03 -16.53
C LEU A 406 -13.01 21.76 -15.21
N GLU A 407 -11.98 21.99 -14.39
CA GLU A 407 -12.09 22.79 -13.16
C GLU A 407 -12.64 24.20 -13.44
N ALA A 408 -12.09 24.86 -14.46
CA ALA A 408 -12.55 26.20 -14.85
C ALA A 408 -14.01 26.22 -15.30
N GLN A 409 -14.46 25.22 -16.08
CA GLN A 409 -15.85 25.08 -16.53
C GLN A 409 -16.80 24.84 -15.34
N ILE A 410 -16.43 23.96 -14.40
CA ILE A 410 -17.21 23.69 -13.19
C ILE A 410 -17.32 24.97 -12.35
N ASN A 411 -16.20 25.64 -12.06
CA ASN A 411 -16.21 26.91 -11.31
C ASN A 411 -17.04 28.00 -12.00
N GLY A 412 -17.00 28.09 -13.34
CA GLY A 412 -17.83 29.00 -14.12
C GLY A 412 -19.32 28.70 -13.98
N ALA A 413 -19.72 27.44 -14.04
CA ALA A 413 -21.11 27.01 -13.85
C ALA A 413 -21.63 27.31 -12.43
N ILE A 414 -20.81 27.04 -11.41
CA ILE A 414 -21.12 27.33 -10.00
C ILE A 414 -21.25 28.84 -9.76
N THR A 415 -20.33 29.65 -10.29
CA THR A 415 -20.37 31.12 -10.23
C THR A 415 -21.66 31.64 -10.87
N ALA A 416 -22.01 31.16 -12.04
CA ALA A 416 -23.24 31.57 -12.72
C ALA A 416 -24.51 31.21 -11.93
N LYS A 417 -24.49 30.08 -11.21
CA LYS A 417 -25.65 29.60 -10.44
C LYS A 417 -25.83 30.33 -9.12
N PHE A 418 -24.75 30.64 -8.40
CA PHE A 418 -24.84 31.09 -7.00
C PHE A 418 -24.29 32.48 -6.72
N SER A 419 -23.39 33.03 -7.51
CA SER A 419 -22.54 34.14 -7.10
C SER A 419 -22.89 35.49 -7.70
N ALA A 420 -23.92 35.62 -8.51
CA ALA A 420 -24.40 36.91 -9.07
C ALA A 420 -23.26 37.88 -9.52
N GLY A 421 -22.20 37.35 -10.11
CA GLY A 421 -21.07 38.16 -10.63
C GLY A 421 -19.84 38.29 -9.71
N HIS A 422 -19.82 37.61 -8.59
CA HIS A 422 -18.62 37.51 -7.73
C HIS A 422 -17.90 36.18 -7.98
N PRO A 423 -16.92 36.10 -8.91
CA PRO A 423 -16.20 34.87 -9.19
C PRO A 423 -15.37 34.43 -7.98
N ALA A 424 -15.49 33.17 -7.61
CA ALA A 424 -14.69 32.53 -6.59
C ALA A 424 -14.20 31.17 -7.09
N ALA A 425 -13.13 30.67 -6.51
CA ALA A 425 -12.66 29.32 -6.73
C ALA A 425 -13.42 28.38 -5.79
N TYR A 426 -14.63 27.97 -6.16
CA TYR A 426 -15.50 27.11 -5.36
C TYR A 426 -15.04 25.68 -5.29
N VAL A 427 -14.36 25.20 -6.33
CA VAL A 427 -14.00 23.79 -6.54
C VAL A 427 -12.52 23.68 -6.88
N LYS A 428 -11.88 22.70 -6.28
CA LYS A 428 -10.56 22.18 -6.66
C LYS A 428 -10.71 20.77 -7.19
N LEU A 429 -10.06 20.49 -8.31
CA LEU A 429 -10.20 19.23 -9.02
C LEU A 429 -8.85 18.50 -9.09
N GLU A 430 -8.83 17.29 -8.54
CA GLU A 430 -7.88 16.23 -8.90
C GLU A 430 -8.70 15.15 -9.59
N TYR A 431 -8.66 15.13 -10.90
CA TYR A 431 -9.57 14.35 -11.76
C TYR A 431 -9.64 12.87 -11.34
N PRO A 432 -10.82 12.28 -11.21
CA PRO A 432 -12.18 12.85 -11.38
C PRO A 432 -12.81 13.34 -10.06
N ARG A 433 -12.01 13.63 -9.03
CA ARG A 433 -12.43 14.01 -7.67
C ARG A 433 -12.45 15.52 -7.50
N ALA A 434 -13.50 16.03 -6.86
CA ALA A 434 -13.69 17.44 -6.58
C ALA A 434 -13.76 17.69 -5.07
N TRP A 435 -13.01 18.68 -4.61
CA TRP A 435 -13.06 19.25 -3.28
C TRP A 435 -13.77 20.60 -3.34
N LEU A 436 -14.64 20.88 -2.36
CA LEU A 436 -15.31 22.15 -2.23
C LEU A 436 -14.47 23.08 -1.34
N ASP A 437 -14.37 24.36 -1.70
CA ASP A 437 -13.93 25.38 -0.76
C ASP A 437 -15.13 25.75 0.13
N GLU A 438 -15.15 25.25 1.36
CA GLU A 438 -16.25 25.39 2.31
C GLU A 438 -16.54 26.87 2.60
N ASP A 439 -15.53 27.71 2.75
CA ASP A 439 -15.70 29.14 3.01
C ASP A 439 -16.35 29.86 1.83
N ALA A 440 -15.97 29.47 0.60
CA ALA A 440 -16.56 30.07 -0.60
C ALA A 440 -18.06 29.75 -0.73
N PHE A 441 -18.48 28.52 -0.43
CA PHE A 441 -19.90 28.14 -0.42
C PHE A 441 -20.65 28.74 0.76
N ALA A 442 -20.04 28.80 1.95
CA ALA A 442 -20.62 29.44 3.14
C ALA A 442 -20.90 30.94 2.90
N ALA A 443 -19.99 31.63 2.20
CA ALA A 443 -20.15 33.06 1.88
C ALA A 443 -21.39 33.36 1.01
N VAL A 444 -21.85 32.38 0.23
CA VAL A 444 -23.09 32.49 -0.58
C VAL A 444 -24.27 31.73 0.02
N HIS A 445 -24.15 31.28 1.27
CA HIS A 445 -25.18 30.58 2.05
C HIS A 445 -25.69 29.27 1.42
N ILE A 446 -24.83 28.53 0.72
CA ILE A 446 -25.15 27.24 0.11
C ILE A 446 -24.70 26.13 1.04
N ARG A 447 -25.61 25.20 1.35
CA ARG A 447 -25.30 24.01 2.14
C ARG A 447 -24.44 23.03 1.37
N GLU A 448 -23.64 22.22 2.07
CA GLU A 448 -22.75 21.20 1.49
C GLU A 448 -23.49 20.30 0.49
N HIS A 449 -24.59 19.68 0.88
CA HIS A 449 -25.40 18.82 0.00
C HIS A 449 -25.86 19.53 -1.30
N ASP A 450 -26.30 20.80 -1.21
CA ASP A 450 -26.74 21.57 -2.39
C ASP A 450 -25.54 21.96 -3.28
N ALA A 451 -24.37 22.19 -2.67
CA ALA A 451 -23.11 22.44 -3.37
C ALA A 451 -22.62 21.19 -4.10
N GLU A 452 -22.60 20.03 -3.43
CA GLU A 452 -22.25 18.74 -4.01
C GLU A 452 -23.10 18.41 -5.25
N ALA A 453 -24.43 18.53 -5.11
CA ALA A 453 -25.34 18.29 -6.22
C ALA A 453 -25.10 19.25 -7.41
N ALA A 454 -24.84 20.53 -7.10
CA ALA A 454 -24.56 21.52 -8.15
C ALA A 454 -23.25 21.24 -8.88
N VAL A 455 -22.20 20.85 -8.14
CA VAL A 455 -20.89 20.49 -8.71
C VAL A 455 -21.01 19.21 -9.54
N GLY A 456 -21.72 18.20 -9.06
CA GLY A 456 -21.96 16.96 -9.80
C GLY A 456 -22.68 17.21 -11.14
N GLU A 457 -23.72 18.03 -11.15
CA GLU A 457 -24.40 18.43 -12.38
C GLU A 457 -23.50 19.24 -13.32
N ALA A 458 -22.64 20.11 -12.79
CA ALA A 458 -21.65 20.84 -13.58
C ALA A 458 -20.60 19.88 -14.19
N MET A 459 -20.18 18.84 -13.46
CA MET A 459 -19.30 17.79 -13.97
C MET A 459 -19.94 17.03 -15.14
N LYS A 460 -21.21 16.67 -15.04
CA LYS A 460 -21.94 16.02 -16.16
C LYS A 460 -22.03 16.93 -17.39
N GLN A 461 -22.36 18.19 -17.20
CA GLN A 461 -22.42 19.18 -18.29
C GLN A 461 -21.04 19.39 -18.96
N ALA A 462 -19.96 19.20 -18.20
CA ALA A 462 -18.58 19.33 -18.68
C ALA A 462 -18.02 18.04 -19.30
N GLY A 463 -18.81 16.95 -19.39
CA GLY A 463 -18.49 15.75 -20.16
C GLY A 463 -18.22 14.49 -19.34
N LEU A 464 -18.49 14.48 -18.04
CA LEU A 464 -18.51 13.24 -17.27
C LEU A 464 -19.88 12.55 -17.41
N ARG A 465 -19.87 11.23 -17.34
CA ARG A 465 -21.07 10.41 -17.53
C ARG A 465 -22.08 10.56 -16.38
N ASP A 466 -21.56 10.58 -15.14
CA ASP A 466 -22.34 10.63 -13.91
C ASP A 466 -21.45 11.08 -12.74
N TYR A 467 -21.97 11.09 -11.52
CA TYR A 467 -21.22 11.42 -10.32
C TYR A 467 -21.81 10.74 -9.07
N TYR A 468 -20.99 10.64 -8.03
CA TYR A 468 -21.38 10.29 -6.67
C TYR A 468 -20.98 11.43 -5.74
N THR A 469 -21.80 11.70 -4.72
CA THR A 469 -21.49 12.72 -3.70
C THR A 469 -21.10 12.07 -2.37
N LYS A 470 -20.30 12.78 -1.59
CA LYS A 470 -19.93 12.39 -0.24
C LYS A 470 -21.18 12.18 0.64
N SER A 471 -22.13 13.12 0.61
CA SER A 471 -23.38 13.03 1.38
C SER A 471 -24.17 11.77 1.00
N GLN A 472 -24.38 11.51 -0.29
CA GLN A 472 -25.08 10.31 -0.78
C GLN A 472 -24.47 9.01 -0.23
N LEU A 473 -23.13 8.91 -0.26
CA LEU A 473 -22.43 7.69 0.21
C LEU A 473 -22.48 7.58 1.74
N ALA A 474 -22.34 8.70 2.46
CA ALA A 474 -22.43 8.73 3.91
C ALA A 474 -23.82 8.36 4.45
N GLU A 475 -24.88 8.71 3.72
CA GLU A 475 -26.28 8.40 4.05
C GLU A 475 -26.71 6.99 3.63
N GLY A 476 -25.81 6.23 2.99
CA GLY A 476 -26.08 4.87 2.53
C GLY A 476 -26.95 4.81 1.28
N GLU A 477 -27.03 5.89 0.51
CA GLU A 477 -27.83 5.99 -0.72
C GLU A 477 -27.09 5.51 -1.98
N ALA A 478 -25.94 4.88 -1.82
CA ALA A 478 -25.23 4.26 -2.94
C ALA A 478 -26.12 3.18 -3.60
N PRO A 479 -26.29 3.18 -4.93
CA PRO A 479 -27.00 2.10 -5.60
C PRO A 479 -26.36 0.73 -5.32
N ASP A 480 -27.18 -0.29 -5.05
CA ASP A 480 -26.73 -1.67 -4.88
C ASP A 480 -26.36 -2.28 -6.24
N THR A 481 -25.27 -1.81 -6.80
CA THR A 481 -24.69 -2.24 -8.08
C THR A 481 -23.18 -2.38 -7.94
N PRO A 482 -22.50 -3.16 -8.79
CA PRO A 482 -21.03 -3.23 -8.78
C PRO A 482 -20.35 -1.86 -8.90
N MET A 483 -20.94 -0.92 -9.62
CA MET A 483 -20.43 0.44 -9.73
C MET A 483 -20.61 1.22 -8.42
N GLY A 484 -21.81 1.16 -7.83
CA GLY A 484 -22.09 1.82 -6.54
C GLY A 484 -21.16 1.32 -5.44
N HIS A 485 -20.91 0.02 -5.35
CA HIS A 485 -19.94 -0.55 -4.40
C HIS A 485 -18.52 -0.05 -4.62
N LYS A 486 -18.07 0.11 -5.88
CA LYS A 486 -16.76 0.69 -6.15
C LYS A 486 -16.63 2.12 -5.63
N TYR A 487 -17.67 2.96 -5.79
CA TYR A 487 -17.63 4.32 -5.28
C TYR A 487 -17.76 4.38 -3.76
N LEU A 488 -18.55 3.49 -3.14
CA LEU A 488 -18.61 3.35 -1.69
C LEU A 488 -17.24 2.96 -1.11
N ASN A 489 -16.49 2.08 -1.75
CA ASN A 489 -15.13 1.72 -1.34
C ASN A 489 -14.11 2.84 -1.60
N SER A 490 -14.44 3.82 -2.45
CA SER A 490 -13.59 4.97 -2.79
C SER A 490 -13.79 6.18 -1.88
N TYR A 491 -14.86 6.19 -1.11
CA TYR A 491 -15.21 7.23 -0.17
C TYR A 491 -14.51 6.99 1.18
N SER A 492 -14.21 8.05 1.92
CA SER A 492 -13.79 7.97 3.33
C SER A 492 -14.69 8.85 4.19
N PRO A 493 -15.16 8.38 5.36
CA PRO A 493 -15.96 9.19 6.26
C PRO A 493 -15.19 10.38 6.85
N GLU A 494 -13.86 10.28 6.93
CA GLU A 494 -12.97 11.29 7.49
C GLU A 494 -12.06 11.88 6.40
N GLY A 495 -12.42 13.01 5.81
CA GLY A 495 -11.55 13.73 4.86
C GLY A 495 -11.62 13.22 3.43
N SER A 496 -12.81 12.91 2.93
CA SER A 496 -13.01 12.50 1.55
C SER A 496 -13.08 13.69 0.58
N TRP A 497 -13.07 13.37 -0.71
CA TRP A 497 -13.59 14.23 -1.76
C TRP A 497 -15.09 14.49 -1.52
N TYR A 498 -15.62 15.57 -2.07
CA TYR A 498 -17.07 15.90 -1.95
C TYR A 498 -17.88 15.34 -3.11
N VAL A 499 -17.33 15.38 -4.31
CA VAL A 499 -17.95 14.83 -5.51
C VAL A 499 -16.92 14.07 -6.30
N MET A 500 -17.25 12.84 -6.70
CA MET A 500 -16.42 12.05 -7.60
C MET A 500 -17.19 11.76 -8.89
N GLY A 501 -16.64 12.21 -10.02
CA GLY A 501 -17.24 11.98 -11.33
C GLY A 501 -17.04 10.56 -11.81
N VAL A 502 -17.98 10.07 -12.59
CA VAL A 502 -17.88 8.80 -13.34
C VAL A 502 -17.44 9.14 -14.76
N PRO A 503 -16.21 8.86 -15.17
CA PRO A 503 -15.81 9.07 -16.56
C PRO A 503 -16.51 8.09 -17.50
N ASP A 504 -16.62 8.44 -18.78
CA ASP A 504 -16.90 7.46 -19.81
C ASP A 504 -15.69 6.54 -20.05
N LEU A 505 -15.91 5.38 -20.66
CA LEU A 505 -14.84 4.45 -21.03
C LEU A 505 -13.75 5.19 -21.83
N TYR A 506 -12.49 4.94 -21.48
CA TYR A 506 -11.32 5.55 -22.12
C TYR A 506 -11.35 7.09 -22.16
N THR A 507 -12.05 7.70 -21.20
CA THR A 507 -11.99 9.14 -20.96
C THR A 507 -11.05 9.41 -19.79
N VAL A 508 -9.97 10.13 -20.06
CA VAL A 508 -8.87 10.36 -19.11
C VAL A 508 -8.70 11.84 -18.78
N GLY A 509 -8.20 12.13 -17.58
CA GLY A 509 -8.06 13.49 -17.02
C GLY A 509 -6.86 14.28 -17.54
N SER A 510 -6.09 13.74 -18.46
CA SER A 510 -4.91 14.37 -19.02
C SER A 510 -5.18 14.97 -20.40
N SER A 511 -4.56 16.12 -20.70
CA SER A 511 -4.69 16.76 -22.03
C SER A 511 -3.90 16.05 -23.14
N LYS A 512 -2.93 15.20 -22.76
CA LYS A 512 -2.07 14.39 -23.65
C LYS A 512 -1.72 13.08 -22.95
N GLY A 513 -1.38 12.05 -23.75
CA GLY A 513 -1.04 10.76 -23.21
C GLY A 513 -2.25 10.02 -22.66
N THR A 514 -2.08 9.30 -21.59
CA THR A 514 -3.15 8.58 -20.89
C THR A 514 -3.08 8.79 -19.37
N ASP A 515 -4.10 8.28 -18.68
CA ASP A 515 -4.25 8.42 -17.25
C ASP A 515 -5.03 7.23 -16.69
N HIS A 516 -5.17 7.18 -15.40
CA HIS A 516 -5.93 6.20 -14.61
C HIS A 516 -7.01 6.94 -13.77
N ALA A 517 -7.37 6.46 -12.57
CA ALA A 517 -8.40 7.00 -11.70
C ALA A 517 -9.84 6.73 -12.21
N SER A 518 -10.07 5.50 -12.65
CA SER A 518 -11.39 5.06 -13.09
C SER A 518 -11.78 3.69 -12.50
N PRO A 519 -13.09 3.36 -12.47
CA PRO A 519 -13.57 2.07 -11.96
C PRO A 519 -13.42 0.92 -12.98
N TYR A 520 -12.86 1.18 -14.14
CA TYR A 520 -12.85 0.24 -15.26
C TYR A 520 -11.69 -0.76 -15.17
N THR A 521 -11.86 -1.92 -15.81
CA THR A 521 -10.94 -3.04 -15.71
C THR A 521 -9.52 -2.70 -16.16
N TYR A 522 -9.32 -1.81 -17.10
CA TYR A 522 -7.99 -1.40 -17.53
C TYR A 522 -7.19 -0.67 -16.44
N ASP A 523 -7.86 -0.07 -15.43
CA ASP A 523 -7.25 0.55 -14.26
C ASP A 523 -7.29 -0.38 -13.03
N THR A 524 -8.33 -1.24 -12.92
CA THR A 524 -8.51 -2.06 -11.70
C THR A 524 -7.81 -3.41 -11.78
N HIS A 525 -7.55 -3.95 -12.98
CA HIS A 525 -6.94 -5.26 -13.17
C HIS A 525 -5.42 -5.20 -13.02
N VAL A 526 -4.90 -5.87 -12.01
CA VAL A 526 -3.48 -5.89 -11.64
C VAL A 526 -3.01 -7.34 -11.45
N PRO A 527 -1.69 -7.64 -11.54
CA PRO A 527 -1.19 -8.96 -11.20
C PRO A 527 -1.24 -9.20 -9.69
N LEU A 528 -1.33 -10.48 -9.29
CA LEU A 528 -1.06 -10.90 -7.92
C LEU A 528 -0.35 -12.26 -7.95
N ALA A 529 0.86 -12.32 -7.40
CA ALA A 529 1.60 -13.56 -7.29
C ALA A 529 2.34 -13.65 -5.95
N PHE A 530 2.41 -14.85 -5.39
CA PHE A 530 3.12 -15.15 -4.15
C PHE A 530 4.14 -16.26 -4.38
N TYR A 531 5.35 -16.05 -3.93
CA TYR A 531 6.41 -17.05 -3.92
C TYR A 531 6.92 -17.29 -2.50
N GLY A 532 7.18 -18.54 -2.14
CA GLY A 532 7.75 -18.95 -0.85
C GLY A 532 7.15 -20.26 -0.37
N LEU A 533 7.72 -20.85 0.68
CA LEU A 533 7.38 -22.20 1.16
C LEU A 533 5.88 -22.48 1.40
N PRO A 534 5.06 -21.54 1.96
CA PRO A 534 3.66 -21.87 2.24
C PRO A 534 2.77 -21.85 0.99
N PHE A 535 3.27 -21.34 -0.13
CA PHE A 535 2.48 -21.18 -1.34
C PHE A 535 2.66 -22.36 -2.28
N GLN A 536 1.55 -22.93 -2.74
CA GLN A 536 1.56 -23.98 -3.74
C GLN A 536 1.66 -23.36 -5.13
N ALA A 537 2.72 -23.71 -5.87
CA ALA A 537 2.90 -23.24 -7.23
C ALA A 537 1.71 -23.63 -8.12
N GLY A 538 1.21 -22.67 -8.87
CA GLY A 538 0.09 -22.87 -9.78
C GLY A 538 -0.60 -21.56 -10.19
N THR A 539 -1.48 -21.68 -11.19
CA THR A 539 -2.31 -20.57 -11.66
C THR A 539 -3.74 -20.73 -11.12
N TYR A 540 -4.16 -19.80 -10.29
CA TYR A 540 -5.46 -19.78 -9.60
C TYR A 540 -6.37 -18.77 -10.27
N ARG A 541 -7.43 -19.23 -10.94
CA ARG A 541 -8.32 -18.37 -11.76
C ARG A 541 -9.54 -17.83 -11.00
N THR A 542 -9.64 -18.09 -9.70
CA THR A 542 -10.64 -17.47 -8.84
C THR A 542 -10.47 -15.96 -8.86
N SER A 543 -11.58 -15.22 -8.75
CA SER A 543 -11.53 -13.77 -8.57
C SER A 543 -10.96 -13.45 -7.19
N VAL A 544 -9.97 -12.59 -7.17
CA VAL A 544 -9.32 -12.09 -5.96
C VAL A 544 -9.16 -10.58 -6.04
N GLU A 545 -8.93 -9.96 -4.90
CA GLU A 545 -8.76 -8.51 -4.78
C GLU A 545 -7.41 -8.19 -4.13
N PRO A 546 -6.77 -7.05 -4.40
CA PRO A 546 -5.50 -6.69 -3.76
C PRO A 546 -5.57 -6.61 -2.23
N VAL A 547 -6.75 -6.36 -1.66
CA VAL A 547 -6.99 -6.40 -0.19
C VAL A 547 -6.75 -7.78 0.41
N ASP A 548 -6.76 -8.86 -0.38
CA ASP A 548 -6.53 -10.23 0.07
C ASP A 548 -5.05 -10.52 0.41
N LEU A 549 -4.12 -9.67 -0.07
CA LEU A 549 -2.69 -9.84 0.15
C LEU A 549 -2.36 -9.86 1.65
N VAL A 550 -2.78 -8.84 2.38
CA VAL A 550 -2.41 -8.65 3.78
C VAL A 550 -2.96 -9.72 4.70
N PRO A 551 -4.28 -10.04 4.69
CA PRO A 551 -4.81 -11.10 5.56
C PRO A 551 -4.22 -12.48 5.23
N THR A 552 -3.84 -12.73 3.97
CA THR A 552 -3.12 -13.96 3.59
C THR A 552 -1.75 -14.03 4.25
N LEU A 553 -0.93 -12.98 4.15
CA LEU A 553 0.39 -12.94 4.79
C LEU A 553 0.30 -12.95 6.32
N ALA A 554 -0.61 -12.18 6.91
CA ALA A 554 -0.81 -12.13 8.36
C ALA A 554 -1.18 -13.49 8.94
N SER A 555 -2.12 -14.19 8.27
CA SER A 555 -2.52 -15.55 8.65
C SER A 555 -1.33 -16.52 8.63
N LEU A 556 -0.51 -16.49 7.58
CA LEU A 556 0.67 -17.36 7.46
C LEU A 556 1.76 -17.04 8.47
N LEU A 557 1.92 -15.77 8.82
CA LEU A 557 2.85 -15.31 9.85
C LEU A 557 2.34 -15.60 11.27
N GLY A 558 1.04 -15.90 11.43
CA GLY A 558 0.39 -16.05 12.74
C GLY A 558 0.42 -14.75 13.54
N ILE A 559 0.15 -13.63 12.87
CA ILE A 559 -0.02 -12.29 13.45
C ILE A 559 -1.43 -11.80 13.16
N ASN A 560 -1.85 -10.71 13.81
CA ASN A 560 -3.12 -10.08 13.46
C ASN A 560 -3.07 -9.53 12.02
N ALA A 561 -4.21 -9.52 11.34
CA ALA A 561 -4.38 -8.64 10.20
C ALA A 561 -4.59 -7.21 10.69
N PRO A 562 -4.21 -6.18 9.91
CA PRO A 562 -4.48 -4.79 10.23
C PRO A 562 -5.95 -4.53 10.52
N THR A 563 -6.22 -3.56 11.40
CA THR A 563 -7.54 -3.34 12.03
C THR A 563 -8.69 -3.18 11.05
N HIS A 564 -8.46 -2.54 9.91
CA HIS A 564 -9.48 -2.28 8.89
C HIS A 564 -9.42 -3.23 7.69
N SER A 565 -8.62 -4.31 7.79
CA SER A 565 -8.50 -5.28 6.71
C SER A 565 -9.84 -5.98 6.42
N VAL A 566 -10.25 -5.98 5.15
CA VAL A 566 -11.50 -6.56 4.66
C VAL A 566 -11.30 -7.74 3.72
N GLY A 567 -10.05 -7.99 3.31
CA GLY A 567 -9.72 -9.09 2.41
C GLY A 567 -9.86 -10.46 3.06
N ARG A 568 -9.84 -11.50 2.25
CA ARG A 568 -9.87 -12.91 2.69
C ARG A 568 -8.49 -13.56 2.61
N VAL A 569 -8.30 -14.65 3.33
CA VAL A 569 -7.13 -15.51 3.17
C VAL A 569 -7.28 -16.34 1.90
N LEU A 570 -6.29 -16.34 1.02
CA LEU A 570 -6.25 -17.08 -0.24
C LEU A 570 -5.87 -18.56 0.00
N THR A 571 -6.73 -19.28 0.72
CA THR A 571 -6.46 -20.64 1.19
C THR A 571 -6.27 -21.65 0.06
N GLU A 572 -6.84 -21.39 -1.11
CA GLU A 572 -6.69 -22.22 -2.31
C GLU A 572 -5.25 -22.29 -2.84
N ALA A 573 -4.43 -21.30 -2.51
CA ALA A 573 -3.03 -21.23 -2.92
C ALA A 573 -2.05 -21.72 -1.85
N LEU A 574 -2.54 -22.22 -0.73
CA LEU A 574 -1.68 -22.67 0.36
C LEU A 574 -1.34 -24.15 0.21
N ALA A 575 -0.09 -24.50 0.45
CA ALA A 575 0.34 -25.90 0.51
C ALA A 575 -0.42 -26.62 1.63
N PRO A 576 -0.89 -27.87 1.41
CA PRO A 576 -1.53 -28.63 2.47
C PRO A 576 -0.61 -28.72 3.68
N ALA A 577 -1.16 -28.50 4.87
CA ALA A 577 -0.42 -28.73 6.10
C ALA A 577 0.06 -30.19 6.09
N HIS A 578 1.38 -30.42 6.03
CA HIS A 578 1.92 -31.75 6.22
C HIS A 578 1.60 -32.17 7.66
N HIS A 579 0.54 -32.95 7.84
CA HIS A 579 0.41 -33.75 9.03
C HIS A 579 1.57 -34.73 9.02
N THR A 580 2.62 -34.46 9.78
CA THR A 580 3.58 -35.50 10.16
C THR A 580 2.75 -36.50 10.96
N THR A 581 2.27 -37.54 10.29
CA THR A 581 1.81 -38.74 10.97
C THR A 581 2.99 -39.22 11.79
N GLY A 582 2.86 -39.11 13.12
CA GLY A 582 3.84 -39.67 14.04
C GLY A 582 4.07 -41.14 13.68
N PRO A 583 5.29 -41.67 13.87
CA PRO A 583 5.55 -43.09 13.61
C PRO A 583 4.74 -43.94 14.57
N GLY A 584 3.65 -44.58 14.12
CA GLY A 584 2.94 -45.57 14.91
C GLY A 584 1.44 -45.58 14.76
N GLU A 585 0.92 -46.01 13.63
CA GLU A 585 -0.27 -46.85 13.58
C GLU A 585 -0.05 -47.96 12.56
N ALA A 586 0.47 -49.07 13.07
CA ALA A 586 0.39 -50.35 12.36
C ALA A 586 -1.11 -50.75 12.31
N LYS A 587 -1.66 -50.89 11.12
CA LYS A 587 -2.98 -51.49 10.92
C LYS A 587 -3.01 -52.93 11.45
N PRO A 588 -4.15 -53.36 12.00
CA PRO A 588 -4.34 -54.72 12.46
C PRO A 588 -4.31 -55.77 11.36
#